data_30d36ffc615b07aa430816bb9829c296
#
_entry.id   30d36ffc615b07aa430816bb9829c296
#
_cell.length_a   1.000
_cell.length_b   1.000
_cell.length_c   1.000
_cell.angle_alpha   90.00
_cell.angle_beta   90.00
_cell.angle_gamma   90.00
#
_symmetry.space_group_name_H-M   'P 1'
#
loop_
_entity.id
_entity.type
_entity.pdbx_description
1 polymer ?
#
loop_
_entity_poly.entity_id
_entity_poly.type
_entity_poly.pdbx_seq_one_letter_code
_entity_poly.pdbx_strand_id
1 'polypeptide(L)'
;MSTTQQPPATELDARYSSEGATARPWPETAALLAAAPLYWLSTVRPDGRPHVTPLIGVWSEGALHFCTGPAERKARNLAANPEVVLTTGTNDLDSGVDVVVEGRADRVTDHDRLTALAREWEAKYGSDWHFDVEDGSFTHGEAAQAHVFAVHPRTAFGFGKGDPFSQTRYRFG
;
A
#
# COMPACT_ATOMS: atom_id res chain seq x y z
N MET A 1 -13.42 4.53 18.41
CA MET A 1 -14.52 4.95 17.50
C MET A 1 -14.01 4.74 16.08
N SER A 2 -14.53 3.72 15.37
CA SER A 2 -14.15 3.50 13.97
C SER A 2 -14.66 4.68 13.16
N THR A 3 -13.76 5.48 12.65
CA THR A 3 -14.10 6.50 11.66
C THR A 3 -14.51 5.75 10.40
N THR A 4 -15.80 5.69 10.12
CA THR A 4 -16.31 5.11 8.88
C THR A 4 -15.81 6.00 7.75
N GLN A 5 -14.71 5.58 7.13
CA GLN A 5 -14.16 6.30 5.97
C GLN A 5 -15.22 6.30 4.87
N GLN A 6 -15.54 7.48 4.35
CA GLN A 6 -16.51 7.60 3.26
C GLN A 6 -16.01 6.81 2.04
N PRO A 7 -16.87 6.01 1.38
CA PRO A 7 -16.45 5.27 0.20
C PRO A 7 -15.93 6.23 -0.88
N PRO A 8 -14.86 5.85 -1.61
CA PRO A 8 -14.32 6.71 -2.66
C PRO A 8 -15.29 6.87 -3.83
N ALA A 9 -15.20 8.00 -4.51
CA ALA A 9 -15.85 8.17 -5.80
C ALA A 9 -15.22 7.20 -6.80
N THR A 10 -16.04 6.30 -7.35
CA THR A 10 -15.63 5.18 -8.21
C THR A 10 -16.08 5.43 -9.64
N GLU A 11 -15.15 5.36 -10.60
CA GLU A 11 -15.40 5.68 -12.00
C GLU A 11 -14.72 4.66 -12.93
N LEU A 12 -15.47 4.11 -13.88
CA LEU A 12 -14.91 3.32 -14.97
C LEU A 12 -14.34 4.27 -16.03
N ASP A 13 -13.09 4.05 -16.45
CA ASP A 13 -12.56 4.73 -17.64
C ASP A 13 -12.96 3.94 -18.89
N ALA A 14 -14.04 4.37 -19.54
CA ALA A 14 -14.58 3.69 -20.71
C ALA A 14 -13.62 3.71 -21.93
N ARG A 15 -12.65 4.64 -21.95
CA ARG A 15 -11.65 4.71 -23.05
C ARG A 15 -10.65 3.54 -22.98
N TYR A 16 -10.46 2.98 -21.79
CA TYR A 16 -9.51 1.91 -21.51
C TYR A 16 -10.21 0.69 -20.89
N SER A 17 -11.46 0.46 -21.28
CA SER A 17 -12.24 -0.68 -20.82
C SER A 17 -12.98 -1.32 -21.98
N SER A 18 -13.18 -2.63 -21.91
CA SER A 18 -14.02 -3.36 -22.88
C SER A 18 -15.44 -2.84 -22.91
N GLU A 19 -16.12 -2.99 -24.04
CA GLU A 19 -17.55 -2.72 -24.13
C GLU A 19 -18.33 -3.59 -23.10
N GLY A 20 -19.22 -2.97 -22.34
CA GLY A 20 -20.00 -3.64 -21.31
C GLY A 20 -19.26 -3.89 -19.99
N ALA A 21 -17.99 -3.52 -19.87
CA ALA A 21 -17.28 -3.58 -18.58
C ALA A 21 -17.91 -2.63 -17.54
N THR A 22 -17.81 -3.00 -16.28
CA THR A 22 -18.31 -2.21 -15.15
C THR A 22 -17.18 -1.81 -14.21
N ALA A 23 -17.33 -0.68 -13.52
CA ALA A 23 -16.37 -0.27 -12.50
C ALA A 23 -16.34 -1.32 -11.38
N ARG A 24 -15.15 -1.70 -10.95
CA ARG A 24 -14.96 -2.62 -9.83
C ARG A 24 -15.29 -1.90 -8.51
N PRO A 25 -16.14 -2.45 -7.65
CA PRO A 25 -16.40 -1.86 -6.33
C PRO A 25 -15.13 -1.75 -5.48
N TRP A 26 -14.96 -0.63 -4.77
CA TRP A 26 -13.78 -0.41 -3.92
C TRP A 26 -13.53 -1.53 -2.90
N PRO A 27 -14.54 -2.09 -2.21
CA PRO A 27 -14.30 -3.18 -1.26
C PRO A 27 -13.61 -4.40 -1.88
N GLU A 28 -13.88 -4.72 -3.14
CA GLU A 28 -13.18 -5.81 -3.85
C GLU A 28 -11.71 -5.47 -4.09
N THR A 29 -11.41 -4.24 -4.50
CA THR A 29 -10.03 -3.77 -4.69
C THR A 29 -9.27 -3.69 -3.36
N ALA A 30 -9.91 -3.23 -2.29
CA ALA A 30 -9.34 -3.21 -0.94
C ALA A 30 -9.04 -4.64 -0.44
N ALA A 31 -9.89 -5.61 -0.75
CA ALA A 31 -9.63 -7.03 -0.43
C ALA A 31 -8.41 -7.57 -1.16
N LEU A 32 -8.18 -7.19 -2.42
CA LEU A 32 -6.95 -7.54 -3.15
C LEU A 32 -5.70 -6.91 -2.50
N LEU A 33 -5.79 -5.66 -2.07
CA LEU A 33 -4.71 -5.00 -1.32
C LEU A 33 -4.42 -5.74 0.00
N ALA A 34 -5.45 -6.12 0.74
CA ALA A 34 -5.27 -6.84 2.00
C ALA A 34 -4.62 -8.23 1.82
N ALA A 35 -5.01 -8.95 0.76
CA ALA A 35 -4.55 -10.30 0.49
C ALA A 35 -3.17 -10.36 -0.20
N ALA A 36 -2.72 -9.27 -0.84
CA ALA A 36 -1.48 -9.26 -1.59
C ALA A 36 -0.26 -9.58 -0.71
N PRO A 37 0.58 -10.56 -1.09
CA PRO A 37 1.75 -10.93 -0.28
C PRO A 37 2.91 -9.95 -0.43
N LEU A 38 2.95 -9.19 -1.52
CA LEU A 38 4.04 -8.30 -1.88
C LEU A 38 3.51 -7.03 -2.55
N TYR A 39 4.20 -5.93 -2.31
CA TYR A 39 3.94 -4.64 -2.95
C TYR A 39 5.23 -4.06 -3.53
N TRP A 40 5.09 -3.24 -4.55
CA TRP A 40 6.17 -2.44 -5.11
C TRP A 40 5.97 -0.99 -4.69
N LEU A 41 6.93 -0.46 -3.92
CA LEU A 41 6.91 0.93 -3.49
C LEU A 41 7.77 1.78 -4.42
N SER A 42 7.14 2.77 -5.04
CA SER A 42 7.80 3.80 -5.83
C SER A 42 7.98 5.06 -4.99
N THR A 43 9.20 5.55 -4.90
CA THR A 43 9.58 6.80 -4.23
C THR A 43 10.37 7.70 -5.18
N VAL A 44 10.52 8.97 -4.86
CA VAL A 44 11.24 9.96 -5.67
C VAL A 44 12.55 10.32 -4.98
N ARG A 45 13.66 10.18 -5.72
CA ARG A 45 14.98 10.62 -5.23
C ARG A 45 15.07 12.15 -5.22
N PRO A 46 15.99 12.75 -4.42
CA PRO A 46 16.18 14.21 -4.41
C PRO A 46 16.47 14.82 -5.78
N ASP A 47 17.08 14.05 -6.69
CA ASP A 47 17.35 14.47 -8.08
C ASP A 47 16.20 14.23 -9.06
N GLY A 48 15.02 13.82 -8.54
CA GLY A 48 13.81 13.59 -9.32
C GLY A 48 13.71 12.20 -9.98
N ARG A 49 14.76 11.37 -9.94
CA ARG A 49 14.69 10.01 -10.50
C ARG A 49 13.78 9.12 -9.66
N PRO A 50 12.94 8.30 -10.29
CA PRO A 50 12.13 7.32 -9.56
C PRO A 50 13.01 6.22 -8.96
N HIS A 51 12.54 5.65 -7.86
CA HIS A 51 13.17 4.52 -7.18
C HIS A 51 12.08 3.54 -6.77
N VAL A 52 12.21 2.28 -7.14
CA VAL A 52 11.23 1.23 -6.87
C VAL A 52 11.87 0.09 -6.10
N THR A 53 11.19 -0.41 -5.08
CA THR A 53 11.59 -1.62 -4.35
C THR A 53 10.39 -2.49 -4.03
N PRO A 54 10.52 -3.83 -4.06
CA PRO A 54 9.53 -4.73 -3.48
C PRO A 54 9.59 -4.67 -1.95
N LEU A 55 8.45 -4.83 -1.31
CA LEU A 55 8.34 -4.90 0.14
C LEU A 55 7.07 -5.61 0.59
N ILE A 56 7.08 -6.08 1.83
CA ILE A 56 5.90 -6.60 2.51
C ILE A 56 5.16 -5.47 3.21
N GLY A 57 3.85 -5.64 3.44
CA GLY A 57 3.03 -4.64 4.11
C GLY A 57 1.66 -5.17 4.49
N VAL A 58 0.93 -4.39 5.27
CA VAL A 58 -0.42 -4.71 5.69
C VAL A 58 -1.40 -3.60 5.32
N TRP A 59 -2.57 -3.99 4.84
CA TRP A 59 -3.70 -3.08 4.64
C TRP A 59 -4.53 -3.06 5.92
N SER A 60 -4.57 -1.95 6.59
CA SER A 60 -5.27 -1.78 7.86
C SER A 60 -5.86 -0.39 7.98
N GLU A 61 -7.10 -0.29 8.46
CA GLU A 61 -7.82 0.98 8.69
C GLU A 61 -7.81 1.93 7.47
N GLY A 62 -7.93 1.37 6.26
CA GLY A 62 -8.00 2.15 5.03
C GLY A 62 -6.66 2.71 4.54
N ALA A 63 -5.54 2.23 5.07
CA ALA A 63 -4.21 2.59 4.65
C ALA A 63 -3.33 1.36 4.39
N LEU A 64 -2.38 1.48 3.47
CA LEU A 64 -1.33 0.50 3.31
C LEU A 64 -0.14 0.88 4.20
N HIS A 65 0.26 -0.04 5.08
CA HIS A 65 1.40 0.16 5.97
C HIS A 65 2.60 -0.63 5.49
N PHE A 66 3.77 -0.01 5.53
CA PHE A 66 5.06 -0.66 5.27
C PHE A 66 6.12 -0.18 6.27
N CYS A 67 7.21 -0.92 6.39
CA CYS A 67 8.32 -0.51 7.23
C CYS A 67 9.63 -0.50 6.44
N THR A 68 10.59 0.28 6.92
CA THR A 68 11.93 0.41 6.30
C THR A 68 12.96 0.86 7.32
N GLY A 69 14.17 0.33 7.22
CA GLY A 69 15.30 0.82 8.01
C GLY A 69 15.61 2.30 7.71
N PRO A 70 15.95 3.11 8.73
CA PRO A 70 16.16 4.55 8.56
C PRO A 70 17.30 4.91 7.60
N ALA A 71 18.27 4.02 7.44
CA ALA A 71 19.40 4.23 6.52
C ALA A 71 19.14 3.77 5.07
N GLU A 72 18.00 3.14 4.81
CA GLU A 72 17.66 2.67 3.48
C GLU A 72 17.33 3.81 2.50
N ARG A 73 17.53 3.56 1.20
CA ARG A 73 17.29 4.57 0.15
C ARG A 73 15.88 5.13 0.18
N LYS A 74 14.86 4.26 0.32
CA LYS A 74 13.46 4.68 0.36
C LYS A 74 13.16 5.58 1.57
N ALA A 75 13.73 5.30 2.74
CA ALA A 75 13.57 6.16 3.92
C ALA A 75 14.16 7.56 3.69
N ARG A 76 15.34 7.66 3.07
CA ARG A 76 15.96 8.94 2.71
C ARG A 76 15.14 9.70 1.67
N ASN A 77 14.57 9.00 0.68
CA ASN A 77 13.69 9.59 -0.32
C ASN A 77 12.45 10.18 0.35
N LEU A 78 11.81 9.44 1.25
CA LEU A 78 10.61 9.87 1.99
C LEU A 78 10.85 11.08 2.88
N ALA A 79 12.04 11.22 3.46
CA ALA A 79 12.40 12.40 4.24
C ALA A 79 12.40 13.69 3.39
N ALA A 80 12.73 13.59 2.10
CA ALA A 80 12.74 14.72 1.17
C ALA A 80 11.40 14.89 0.43
N ASN A 81 10.76 13.78 0.06
CA ASN A 81 9.49 13.77 -0.68
C ASN A 81 8.65 12.57 -0.23
N PRO A 82 7.57 12.79 0.52
CA PRO A 82 6.72 11.73 1.05
C PRO A 82 5.70 11.18 0.02
N GLU A 83 5.60 11.75 -1.17
CA GLU A 83 4.68 11.28 -2.21
C GLU A 83 5.16 9.91 -2.75
N VAL A 84 4.25 8.95 -2.80
CA VAL A 84 4.54 7.56 -3.17
C VAL A 84 3.47 6.97 -4.07
N VAL A 85 3.86 5.91 -4.75
CA VAL A 85 2.94 4.98 -5.40
C VAL A 85 3.25 3.57 -4.88
N LEU A 86 2.22 2.86 -4.47
CA LEU A 86 2.28 1.44 -4.14
C LEU A 86 1.51 0.64 -5.19
N THR A 87 2.11 -0.42 -5.69
CA THR A 87 1.48 -1.30 -6.67
C THR A 87 1.53 -2.74 -6.22
N THR A 88 0.51 -3.49 -6.58
CA THR A 88 0.48 -4.95 -6.47
C THR A 88 -0.35 -5.53 -7.60
N GLY A 89 -0.19 -6.80 -7.87
CA GLY A 89 -0.94 -7.50 -8.91
C GLY A 89 -0.28 -8.82 -9.28
N THR A 90 -0.75 -9.41 -10.36
CA THR A 90 -0.19 -10.63 -10.92
C THR A 90 0.56 -10.33 -12.21
N ASN A 91 1.70 -11.00 -12.47
CA ASN A 91 2.41 -10.92 -13.75
C ASN A 91 1.75 -11.81 -14.82
N ASP A 92 0.43 -11.81 -14.85
CA ASP A 92 -0.38 -12.53 -15.83
C ASP A 92 -1.01 -11.48 -16.78
N LEU A 93 -1.02 -11.76 -18.08
CA LEU A 93 -1.58 -10.86 -19.08
C LEU A 93 -3.12 -10.95 -19.14
N ASP A 94 -3.65 -12.14 -18.99
CA ASP A 94 -5.03 -12.47 -19.34
C ASP A 94 -5.95 -12.64 -18.10
N SER A 95 -5.42 -12.48 -16.90
CA SER A 95 -6.21 -12.65 -15.67
C SER A 95 -5.71 -11.80 -14.51
N GLY A 96 -6.58 -11.64 -13.50
CA GLY A 96 -6.26 -10.91 -12.29
C GLY A 96 -6.53 -9.41 -12.38
N VAL A 97 -6.08 -8.69 -11.36
CA VAL A 97 -6.22 -7.24 -11.25
C VAL A 97 -4.91 -6.67 -10.77
N ASP A 98 -4.38 -5.68 -11.48
CA ASP A 98 -3.29 -4.86 -10.98
C ASP A 98 -3.86 -3.64 -10.26
N VAL A 99 -3.32 -3.34 -9.10
CA VAL A 99 -3.78 -2.23 -8.25
C VAL A 99 -2.65 -1.23 -8.08
N VAL A 100 -2.98 0.04 -8.28
CA VAL A 100 -2.08 1.18 -8.06
C VAL A 100 -2.71 2.07 -6.99
N VAL A 101 -1.94 2.43 -5.97
CA VAL A 101 -2.35 3.35 -4.91
C VAL A 101 -1.40 4.53 -4.88
N GLU A 102 -1.92 5.71 -5.15
CA GLU A 102 -1.20 6.98 -5.03
C GLU A 102 -1.54 7.63 -3.69
N GLY A 103 -0.53 8.06 -2.97
CA GLY A 103 -0.73 8.69 -1.68
C GLY A 103 0.54 9.28 -1.10
N ARG A 104 0.44 9.70 0.15
CA ARG A 104 1.54 10.23 0.94
C ARG A 104 1.90 9.23 2.03
N ALA A 105 3.19 8.97 2.21
CA ALA A 105 3.69 8.13 3.29
C ALA A 105 3.89 8.97 4.56
N ASP A 106 3.04 8.76 5.55
CA ASP A 106 3.09 9.44 6.84
C ASP A 106 3.64 8.48 7.91
N ARG A 107 4.54 9.00 8.76
CA ARG A 107 5.20 8.23 9.80
C ARG A 107 4.19 7.82 10.89
N VAL A 108 4.17 6.54 11.26
CA VAL A 108 3.43 6.02 12.41
C VAL A 108 4.40 5.89 13.59
N THR A 109 4.09 6.56 14.71
CA THR A 109 4.93 6.55 15.92
C THR A 109 4.14 6.24 17.18
N ASP A 110 2.83 6.20 17.12
CA ASP A 110 1.96 5.84 18.24
C ASP A 110 2.18 4.38 18.64
N HIS A 111 2.48 4.15 19.91
CA HIS A 111 2.85 2.84 20.44
C HIS A 111 1.74 1.80 20.29
N ASP A 112 0.51 2.16 20.61
CA ASP A 112 -0.62 1.22 20.57
C ASP A 112 -0.94 0.85 19.12
N ARG A 113 -0.86 1.84 18.20
CA ARG A 113 -1.03 1.62 16.77
C ARG A 113 0.07 0.73 16.20
N LEU A 114 1.34 0.98 16.55
CA LEU A 114 2.46 0.13 16.15
C LEU A 114 2.31 -1.29 16.66
N THR A 115 1.88 -1.46 17.91
CA THR A 115 1.64 -2.78 18.51
C THR A 115 0.53 -3.55 17.77
N ALA A 116 -0.55 -2.87 17.41
CA ALA A 116 -1.61 -3.48 16.60
C ALA A 116 -1.09 -3.90 15.22
N LEU A 117 -0.35 -3.03 14.54
CA LEU A 117 0.25 -3.33 13.24
C LEU A 117 1.26 -4.49 13.31
N ALA A 118 2.09 -4.57 14.34
CA ALA A 118 3.04 -5.67 14.53
C ALA A 118 2.33 -7.03 14.58
N ARG A 119 1.19 -7.10 15.27
CA ARG A 119 0.35 -8.31 15.30
C ARG A 119 -0.26 -8.64 13.94
N GLU A 120 -0.69 -7.64 13.18
CA GLU A 120 -1.21 -7.83 11.82
C GLU A 120 -0.10 -8.35 10.86
N TRP A 121 1.14 -7.87 11.03
CA TRP A 121 2.30 -8.37 10.27
C TRP A 121 2.57 -9.84 10.56
N GLU A 122 2.67 -10.21 11.83
CA GLU A 122 2.89 -11.60 12.25
C GLU A 122 1.75 -12.52 11.79
N ALA A 123 0.51 -12.07 11.92
CA ALA A 123 -0.66 -12.83 11.44
C ALA A 123 -0.64 -13.08 9.93
N LYS A 124 -0.13 -12.12 9.14
CA LYS A 124 -0.09 -12.22 7.68
C LYS A 124 1.12 -12.99 7.17
N TYR A 125 2.30 -12.79 7.77
CA TYR A 125 3.57 -13.27 7.24
C TYR A 125 4.25 -14.35 8.09
N GLY A 126 3.69 -14.65 9.26
CA GLY A 126 4.23 -15.66 10.18
C GLY A 126 5.22 -15.10 11.20
N SER A 127 5.65 -15.98 12.11
CA SER A 127 6.49 -15.63 13.28
C SER A 127 7.88 -15.09 12.92
N ASP A 128 8.40 -15.38 11.73
CA ASP A 128 9.67 -14.81 11.25
C ASP A 128 9.59 -13.28 11.05
N TRP A 129 8.37 -12.75 11.01
CA TRP A 129 8.06 -11.32 10.89
C TRP A 129 7.42 -10.76 12.16
N HIS A 130 7.82 -11.31 13.31
CA HIS A 130 7.50 -10.74 14.61
C HIS A 130 8.32 -9.47 14.84
N PHE A 131 7.63 -8.40 15.27
CA PHE A 131 8.26 -7.12 15.62
C PHE A 131 7.87 -6.74 17.05
N ASP A 132 8.86 -6.31 17.81
CA ASP A 132 8.64 -5.53 19.02
C ASP A 132 8.48 -4.04 18.70
N VAL A 133 7.96 -3.26 19.63
CA VAL A 133 7.77 -1.82 19.46
C VAL A 133 8.59 -1.08 20.50
N GLU A 134 9.54 -0.26 20.02
CA GLU A 134 10.39 0.55 20.88
C GLU A 134 10.66 1.91 20.20
N ASP A 135 10.64 2.99 20.97
CA ASP A 135 10.95 4.35 20.52
C ASP A 135 10.20 4.78 19.23
N GLY A 136 8.91 4.43 19.13
CA GLY A 136 8.09 4.78 17.98
C GLY A 136 8.49 4.09 16.66
N SER A 137 9.04 2.89 16.77
CA SER A 137 9.52 2.09 15.63
C SER A 137 9.29 0.60 15.89
N PHE A 138 9.33 -0.20 14.83
CA PHE A 138 9.50 -1.63 14.93
C PHE A 138 10.95 -1.98 15.23
N THR A 139 11.16 -3.01 16.05
CA THR A 139 12.47 -3.62 16.27
C THR A 139 12.41 -5.12 16.01
N HIS A 140 13.49 -5.68 15.47
CA HIS A 140 13.61 -7.11 15.22
C HIS A 140 14.99 -7.58 15.69
N GLY A 141 15.03 -8.33 16.80
CA GLY A 141 16.28 -8.72 17.45
C GLY A 141 17.09 -7.52 17.99
N GLU A 142 18.37 -7.73 18.22
CA GLU A 142 19.22 -6.76 18.96
C GLU A 142 19.58 -5.47 18.20
N ALA A 143 19.29 -5.31 16.89
CA ALA A 143 19.91 -4.23 16.12
C ALA A 143 19.09 -3.58 15.01
N ALA A 144 17.95 -4.08 14.61
CA ALA A 144 17.27 -3.59 13.41
C ALA A 144 16.04 -2.75 13.76
N GLN A 145 16.22 -1.42 13.82
CA GLN A 145 15.10 -0.49 13.91
C GLN A 145 14.48 -0.28 12.52
N ALA A 146 13.15 -0.37 12.42
CA ALA A 146 12.41 -0.09 11.22
C ALA A 146 11.33 0.96 11.46
N HIS A 147 11.34 1.98 10.65
CA HIS A 147 10.32 3.03 10.63
C HIS A 147 9.08 2.55 9.90
N VAL A 148 7.92 2.71 10.53
CA VAL A 148 6.62 2.34 9.94
C VAL A 148 5.96 3.56 9.31
N PHE A 149 5.38 3.38 8.13
CA PHE A 149 4.67 4.41 7.39
C PHE A 149 3.27 3.92 7.04
N ALA A 150 2.30 4.83 7.07
CA ALA A 150 0.95 4.64 6.57
C ALA A 150 0.78 5.41 5.27
N VAL A 151 0.21 4.79 4.25
CA VAL A 151 -0.16 5.42 2.98
C VAL A 151 -1.68 5.38 2.85
N HIS A 152 -2.29 6.51 3.13
CA HIS A 152 -3.72 6.72 2.86
C HIS A 152 -3.89 7.02 1.37
N PRO A 153 -4.73 6.27 0.65
CA PRO A 153 -5.00 6.54 -0.75
C PRO A 153 -5.60 7.93 -0.95
N ARG A 154 -5.08 8.68 -1.92
CA ARG A 154 -5.73 9.86 -2.51
C ARG A 154 -6.43 9.48 -3.79
N THR A 155 -5.73 8.71 -4.62
CA THR A 155 -6.25 8.08 -5.81
C THR A 155 -5.80 6.63 -5.84
N ALA A 156 -6.67 5.74 -6.30
CA ALA A 156 -6.28 4.39 -6.61
C ALA A 156 -6.85 3.97 -7.97
N PHE A 157 -6.23 2.96 -8.56
CA PHE A 157 -6.66 2.36 -9.83
C PHE A 157 -6.70 0.85 -9.68
N GLY A 158 -7.73 0.25 -10.27
CA GLY A 158 -7.83 -1.18 -10.48
C GLY A 158 -7.87 -1.48 -11.98
N PHE A 159 -6.87 -2.23 -12.45
CA PHE A 159 -6.76 -2.66 -13.84
C PHE A 159 -7.16 -4.13 -13.93
N GLY A 160 -8.41 -4.40 -14.27
CA GLY A 160 -8.90 -5.75 -14.52
C GLY A 160 -8.38 -6.27 -15.85
N LYS A 161 -7.75 -7.45 -15.82
CA LYS A 161 -7.16 -8.12 -16.98
C LYS A 161 -8.06 -9.25 -17.49
N GLY A 162 -7.87 -9.63 -18.74
CA GLY A 162 -8.69 -10.64 -19.40
C GLY A 162 -9.88 -10.02 -20.15
N ASP A 163 -10.90 -10.82 -20.39
CA ASP A 163 -12.11 -10.39 -21.10
C ASP A 163 -13.33 -10.53 -20.19
N PRO A 164 -14.00 -9.41 -19.82
CA PRO A 164 -13.69 -8.02 -20.21
C PRO A 164 -12.53 -7.42 -19.39
N PHE A 165 -11.66 -6.64 -20.03
CA PHE A 165 -10.71 -5.82 -19.29
C PHE A 165 -11.36 -4.51 -18.84
N SER A 166 -10.85 -3.94 -17.74
CA SER A 166 -11.42 -2.71 -17.17
C SER A 166 -10.35 -1.86 -16.50
N GLN A 167 -10.55 -0.55 -16.55
CA GLN A 167 -9.80 0.40 -15.73
C GLN A 167 -10.77 1.17 -14.84
N THR A 168 -10.65 0.97 -13.54
CA THR A 168 -11.45 1.69 -12.54
C THR A 168 -10.56 2.65 -11.76
N ARG A 169 -11.02 3.88 -11.60
CA ARG A 169 -10.39 4.90 -10.76
C ARG A 169 -11.21 5.16 -9.50
N TYR A 170 -10.53 5.29 -8.39
CA TYR A 170 -11.08 5.63 -7.08
C TYR A 170 -10.48 6.93 -6.60
N ARG A 171 -11.31 7.90 -6.22
CA ARG A 171 -10.87 9.17 -5.62
C ARG A 171 -11.36 9.23 -4.18
N PHE A 172 -10.43 9.47 -3.29
CA PHE A 172 -10.69 9.61 -1.85
C PHE A 172 -10.77 11.10 -1.49
N GLY A 173 -11.72 11.45 -0.62
CA GLY A 173 -11.92 12.80 -0.13
C GLY A 173 -10.97 13.17 1.00
#